data_c57d37401af21c09acf2a6addc438bad
#
_entry.id   c57d37401af21c09acf2a6addc438bad
#
_cell.length_a   1.000
_cell.length_b   1.000
_cell.length_c   1.000
_cell.angle_alpha   90.00
_cell.angle_beta   90.00
_cell.angle_gamma   90.00
#
_symmetry.space_group_name_H-M   'P 1'
#
loop_
_entity.id
_entity.type
_entity.pdbx_description
1 polymer ?
#
loop_
_entity_poly.entity_id
_entity_poly.type
_entity_poly.pdbx_seq_one_letter_code
_entity_poly.pdbx_strand_id
1 'polypeptide(L)'
;MDPRVDLGMKLVWGLVAVLCAVAFAIVTGFVRPEEKVNGLWLVVAASCFYALAYRLYGRFLAGRVVDLNDQRVTPAHRLEDGTNFCPANKYVLFGHHFAAIAGAGPLLGPVLAAQFGYLPGFLWIVIGAVFAGAVQDFIILVASMRRNGRSLPQIARDEIGVITGTAIAVAVLFIVVVALAGLGLAVVNALYRNAWGTFTIAMTIPIAFLMGFYLQTFRPGKVGEVTILGVGLLLLAVAAGRVVAQSAFADWFHFERLTLVWLLAGYGFLASVLPVWMLLVPRDYLST
;
A
#
# COMPACT_ATOMS: atom_id res chain seq x y z
N MET A 1 9.17 33.29 12.88
CA MET A 1 9.89 31.99 12.85
C MET A 1 11.28 32.26 13.41
N ASP A 2 11.66 31.63 14.53
CA ASP A 2 12.93 31.90 15.23
C ASP A 2 14.12 31.47 14.33
N PRO A 3 15.08 32.36 14.01
CA PRO A 3 16.22 32.06 13.13
C PRO A 3 17.11 30.93 13.64
N ARG A 4 17.10 30.65 14.94
CA ARG A 4 17.86 29.54 15.57
C ARG A 4 17.23 28.18 15.25
N VAL A 5 15.91 28.09 15.21
CA VAL A 5 15.18 26.85 14.82
C VAL A 5 15.39 26.55 13.33
N ASP A 6 15.49 27.61 12.50
CA ASP A 6 15.73 27.44 11.05
C ASP A 6 17.15 26.93 10.77
N LEU A 7 18.18 27.43 11.51
CA LEU A 7 19.57 26.98 11.35
C LEU A 7 19.73 25.50 11.80
N GLY A 8 19.17 25.12 12.95
CA GLY A 8 19.22 23.73 13.44
C GLY A 8 18.58 22.77 12.45
N MET A 9 17.44 23.15 11.90
CA MET A 9 16.74 22.33 10.92
C MET A 9 17.52 22.21 9.59
N LYS A 10 18.17 23.25 9.14
CA LYS A 10 19.06 23.23 7.97
C LYS A 10 20.26 22.31 8.18
N LEU A 11 20.86 22.33 9.37
CA LEU A 11 21.97 21.42 9.72
C LEU A 11 21.53 19.96 9.72
N VAL A 12 20.37 19.63 10.33
CA VAL A 12 19.83 18.26 10.32
C VAL A 12 19.64 17.75 8.88
N TRP A 13 19.02 18.55 8.02
CA TRP A 13 18.82 18.14 6.63
C TRP A 13 20.12 18.09 5.82
N GLY A 14 21.08 18.91 6.15
CA GLY A 14 22.43 18.82 5.61
C GLY A 14 23.12 17.50 5.99
N LEU A 15 23.01 17.08 7.25
CA LEU A 15 23.51 15.79 7.71
C LEU A 15 22.81 14.62 7.03
N VAL A 16 21.49 14.67 6.88
CA VAL A 16 20.73 13.63 6.15
C VAL A 16 21.21 13.55 4.69
N ALA A 17 21.46 14.66 4.04
CA ALA A 17 21.98 14.67 2.66
C ALA A 17 23.37 14.07 2.55
N VAL A 18 24.28 14.39 3.48
CA VAL A 18 25.64 13.80 3.53
C VAL A 18 25.54 12.30 3.80
N LEU A 19 24.72 11.88 4.77
CA LEU A 19 24.53 10.47 5.08
C LEU A 19 23.94 9.70 3.88
N CYS A 20 23.00 10.31 3.16
CA CYS A 20 22.46 9.77 1.92
C CYS A 20 23.56 9.56 0.87
N ALA A 21 24.39 10.57 0.62
CA ALA A 21 25.46 10.49 -0.36
C ALA A 21 26.48 9.40 0.00
N VAL A 22 26.90 9.34 1.27
CA VAL A 22 27.82 8.30 1.77
C VAL A 22 27.22 6.90 1.63
N ALA A 23 25.96 6.74 2.03
CA ALA A 23 25.27 5.46 1.93
C ALA A 23 25.14 4.99 0.46
N PHE A 24 24.80 5.88 -0.47
CA PHE A 24 24.76 5.58 -1.89
C PHE A 24 26.16 5.26 -2.44
N ALA A 25 27.20 5.97 -2.03
CA ALA A 25 28.57 5.68 -2.45
C ALA A 25 29.06 4.28 -2.00
N ILE A 26 28.62 3.84 -0.82
CA ILE A 26 28.89 2.47 -0.32
C ILE A 26 28.08 1.43 -1.11
N VAL A 27 26.77 1.66 -1.28
CA VAL A 27 25.86 0.73 -1.97
C VAL A 27 26.23 0.55 -3.45
N THR A 28 26.70 1.60 -4.12
CA THR A 28 27.14 1.53 -5.52
C THR A 28 28.54 0.95 -5.69
N GLY A 29 29.24 0.66 -4.60
CA GLY A 29 30.64 0.15 -4.64
C GLY A 29 31.67 1.20 -4.99
N PHE A 30 31.31 2.50 -5.02
CA PHE A 30 32.24 3.58 -5.34
C PHE A 30 33.36 3.71 -4.29
N VAL A 31 33.05 3.47 -3.00
CA VAL A 31 34.01 3.59 -1.89
C VAL A 31 34.73 2.27 -1.63
N ARG A 32 34.04 1.13 -1.78
CA ARG A 32 34.57 -0.21 -1.48
C ARG A 32 34.06 -1.24 -2.50
N PRO A 33 34.69 -1.31 -3.67
CA PRO A 33 34.21 -2.16 -4.78
C PRO A 33 34.20 -3.66 -4.49
N GLU A 34 35.08 -4.12 -3.60
CA GLU A 34 35.25 -5.56 -3.30
C GLU A 34 34.46 -6.04 -2.08
N GLU A 35 33.85 -5.14 -1.34
CA GLU A 35 33.12 -5.48 -0.11
C GLU A 35 31.66 -5.86 -0.41
N LYS A 36 31.20 -6.95 0.21
CA LYS A 36 29.76 -7.31 0.13
C LYS A 36 28.92 -6.23 0.79
N VAL A 37 27.98 -5.67 0.06
CA VAL A 37 27.09 -4.62 0.57
C VAL A 37 26.22 -5.16 1.70
N ASN A 38 26.31 -4.53 2.87
CA ASN A 38 25.43 -4.84 3.99
C ASN A 38 24.02 -4.26 3.75
N GLY A 39 22.99 -5.07 4.01
CA GLY A 39 21.58 -4.65 3.90
C GLY A 39 21.26 -3.38 4.69
N LEU A 40 21.97 -3.11 5.79
CA LEU A 40 21.80 -1.87 6.55
C LEU A 40 22.04 -0.62 5.70
N TRP A 41 23.08 -0.61 4.85
CA TRP A 41 23.38 0.52 3.98
C TRP A 41 22.32 0.72 2.90
N LEU A 42 21.69 -0.35 2.42
CA LEU A 42 20.55 -0.25 1.49
C LEU A 42 19.36 0.47 2.18
N VAL A 43 19.05 0.09 3.42
CA VAL A 43 17.97 0.72 4.20
C VAL A 43 18.29 2.18 4.51
N VAL A 44 19.52 2.49 4.94
CA VAL A 44 19.95 3.87 5.24
C VAL A 44 19.88 4.73 3.98
N ALA A 45 20.41 4.26 2.85
CA ALA A 45 20.38 4.99 1.59
C ALA A 45 18.94 5.29 1.14
N ALA A 46 18.06 4.28 1.14
CA ALA A 46 16.66 4.44 0.77
C ALA A 46 15.92 5.39 1.71
N SER A 47 16.06 5.23 3.03
CA SER A 47 15.38 6.06 4.03
C SER A 47 15.79 7.52 3.94
N CYS A 48 17.10 7.79 3.83
CA CYS A 48 17.59 9.16 3.67
C CYS A 48 17.12 9.78 2.35
N PHE A 49 17.15 9.02 1.26
CA PHE A 49 16.68 9.49 -0.04
C PHE A 49 15.19 9.82 -0.02
N TYR A 50 14.35 8.95 0.55
CA TYR A 50 12.92 9.19 0.66
C TYR A 50 12.60 10.39 1.57
N ALA A 51 13.33 10.56 2.68
CA ALA A 51 13.16 11.72 3.55
C ALA A 51 13.48 13.03 2.81
N LEU A 52 14.60 13.08 2.06
CA LEU A 52 14.97 14.23 1.24
C LEU A 52 13.96 14.48 0.12
N ALA A 53 13.55 13.43 -0.59
CA ALA A 53 12.56 13.51 -1.66
C ALA A 53 11.22 14.04 -1.14
N TYR A 54 10.73 13.51 -0.02
CA TYR A 54 9.51 14.00 0.61
C TYR A 54 9.59 15.49 0.95
N ARG A 55 10.70 15.91 1.56
CA ARG A 55 10.86 17.31 2.01
C ARG A 55 11.05 18.28 0.86
N LEU A 56 11.87 17.94 -0.12
CA LEU A 56 12.23 18.86 -1.21
C LEU A 56 11.28 18.72 -2.39
N TYR A 57 11.19 17.51 -2.95
CA TYR A 57 10.44 17.25 -4.15
C TYR A 57 8.93 17.18 -3.88
N GLY A 58 8.51 16.52 -2.81
CA GLY A 58 7.11 16.50 -2.40
C GLY A 58 6.56 17.89 -2.11
N ARG A 59 7.34 18.73 -1.42
CA ARG A 59 6.96 20.14 -1.17
C ARG A 59 6.88 20.97 -2.46
N PHE A 60 7.79 20.74 -3.40
CA PHE A 60 7.75 21.37 -4.72
C PHE A 60 6.48 20.98 -5.49
N LEU A 61 6.17 19.70 -5.53
CA LEU A 61 4.95 19.19 -6.19
C LEU A 61 3.70 19.77 -5.54
N ALA A 62 3.60 19.69 -4.22
CA ALA A 62 2.41 20.14 -3.49
C ALA A 62 2.16 21.64 -3.64
N GLY A 63 3.22 22.46 -3.57
CA GLY A 63 3.09 23.92 -3.55
C GLY A 63 3.16 24.59 -4.92
N ARG A 64 3.92 24.04 -5.89
CA ARG A 64 4.12 24.70 -7.18
C ARG A 64 3.46 24.01 -8.36
N VAL A 65 3.35 22.70 -8.33
CA VAL A 65 2.76 21.94 -9.44
C VAL A 65 1.26 21.80 -9.25
N VAL A 66 0.87 21.38 -8.04
CA VAL A 66 -0.54 21.05 -7.75
C VAL A 66 -1.27 22.19 -7.06
N ASP A 67 -0.55 23.09 -6.38
CA ASP A 67 -1.13 24.20 -5.61
C ASP A 67 -2.22 23.73 -4.65
N LEU A 68 -1.80 22.95 -3.64
CA LEU A 68 -2.73 22.41 -2.63
C LEU A 68 -3.30 23.54 -1.78
N ASN A 69 -4.62 23.51 -1.60
CA ASN A 69 -5.34 24.42 -0.73
C ASN A 69 -6.07 23.63 0.37
N ASP A 70 -5.60 23.76 1.60
CA ASP A 70 -6.14 23.06 2.77
C ASP A 70 -7.55 23.53 3.17
N GLN A 71 -7.99 24.68 2.69
CA GLN A 71 -9.36 25.20 2.93
C GLN A 71 -10.39 24.58 2.00
N ARG A 72 -9.97 23.82 0.99
CA ARG A 72 -10.87 23.20 0.04
C ARG A 72 -11.57 22.00 0.66
N VAL A 73 -12.88 22.06 0.79
CA VAL A 73 -13.68 20.94 1.29
C VAL A 73 -13.57 19.75 0.33
N THR A 74 -13.23 18.58 0.87
CA THR A 74 -13.09 17.36 0.08
C THR A 74 -14.44 16.82 -0.40
N PRO A 75 -14.47 16.05 -1.51
CA PRO A 75 -15.71 15.44 -2.00
C PRO A 75 -16.44 14.59 -0.95
N ALA A 76 -15.69 13.86 -0.10
CA ALA A 76 -16.27 13.05 0.96
C ALA A 76 -17.14 13.83 1.93
N HIS A 77 -16.80 15.10 2.24
CA HIS A 77 -17.59 15.97 3.09
C HIS A 77 -18.68 16.74 2.33
N ARG A 78 -18.39 17.11 1.06
CA ARG A 78 -19.31 17.92 0.27
C ARG A 78 -20.46 17.11 -0.34
N LEU A 79 -20.21 15.86 -0.70
CA LEU A 79 -21.12 14.94 -1.38
C LEU A 79 -21.49 13.75 -0.49
N GLU A 80 -21.37 13.91 0.83
CA GLU A 80 -21.63 12.84 1.79
C GLU A 80 -22.99 12.19 1.56
N ASP A 81 -22.98 10.88 1.25
CA ASP A 81 -24.18 10.09 0.97
C ASP A 81 -24.27 8.83 1.86
N GLY A 82 -23.28 8.63 2.74
CA GLY A 82 -23.19 7.47 3.62
C GLY A 82 -22.86 6.14 2.94
N THR A 83 -22.66 6.15 1.62
CA THR A 83 -22.35 4.94 0.83
C THR A 83 -21.08 5.08 0.00
N ASN A 84 -21.03 6.03 -0.94
CA ASN A 84 -19.91 6.27 -1.83
C ASN A 84 -18.99 7.38 -1.29
N PHE A 85 -19.54 8.37 -0.64
CA PHE A 85 -18.83 9.49 -0.05
C PHE A 85 -19.02 9.49 1.47
N CYS A 86 -18.05 8.90 2.16
CA CYS A 86 -18.05 8.80 3.61
C CYS A 86 -16.79 9.44 4.18
N PRO A 87 -16.91 10.50 5.01
CA PRO A 87 -15.78 11.03 5.74
C PRO A 87 -15.13 9.96 6.63
N ALA A 88 -13.84 9.77 6.52
CA ALA A 88 -13.12 8.77 7.26
C ALA A 88 -12.05 9.39 8.17
N ASN A 89 -11.70 8.69 9.26
CA ASN A 89 -10.59 9.07 10.12
C ASN A 89 -9.28 9.02 9.33
N LYS A 90 -8.41 10.02 9.51
CA LYS A 90 -7.13 10.14 8.79
C LYS A 90 -6.22 8.92 8.91
N TYR A 91 -6.22 8.23 10.04
CA TYR A 91 -5.41 7.02 10.26
C TYR A 91 -5.96 5.82 9.50
N VAL A 92 -7.28 5.66 9.48
CA VAL A 92 -7.96 4.60 8.69
C VAL A 92 -7.75 4.85 7.20
N LEU A 93 -7.90 6.11 6.76
CA LEU A 93 -7.68 6.50 5.37
C LEU A 93 -6.23 6.27 4.93
N PHE A 94 -5.27 6.62 5.80
CA PHE A 94 -3.85 6.34 5.55
C PHE A 94 -3.59 4.84 5.42
N GLY A 95 -4.10 4.02 6.36
CA GLY A 95 -3.96 2.57 6.33
C GLY A 95 -4.53 1.97 5.06
N HIS A 96 -5.75 2.35 4.68
CA HIS A 96 -6.39 1.89 3.45
C HIS A 96 -5.58 2.27 2.19
N HIS A 97 -5.12 3.51 2.11
CA HIS A 97 -4.29 3.98 0.99
C HIS A 97 -2.94 3.25 0.93
N PHE A 98 -2.29 3.06 2.08
CA PHE A 98 -1.03 2.32 2.17
C PHE A 98 -1.22 0.85 1.75
N ALA A 99 -2.27 0.17 2.21
CA ALA A 99 -2.56 -1.20 1.83
C ALA A 99 -2.82 -1.36 0.33
N ALA A 100 -3.51 -0.38 -0.29
CA ALA A 100 -3.75 -0.38 -1.73
C ALA A 100 -2.46 -0.29 -2.55
N ILE A 101 -1.45 0.45 -2.07
CA ILE A 101 -0.14 0.60 -2.72
C ILE A 101 0.78 -0.56 -2.38
N ALA A 102 0.88 -0.90 -1.08
CA ALA A 102 1.83 -1.88 -0.53
C ALA A 102 1.33 -3.33 -0.59
N GLY A 103 0.49 -3.68 -1.54
CA GLY A 103 0.00 -5.05 -1.75
C GLY A 103 1.11 -6.06 -2.12
N ALA A 104 0.74 -7.17 -2.73
CA ALA A 104 1.70 -8.24 -3.05
C ALA A 104 2.80 -7.83 -4.06
N GLY A 105 2.55 -6.79 -4.87
CA GLY A 105 3.51 -6.27 -5.85
C GLY A 105 4.85 -5.84 -5.24
N PRO A 106 4.87 -4.96 -4.24
CA PRO A 106 6.09 -4.55 -3.53
C PRO A 106 6.83 -5.67 -2.79
N LEU A 107 6.17 -6.77 -2.46
CA LEU A 107 6.81 -7.94 -1.86
C LEU A 107 7.50 -8.82 -2.92
N LEU A 108 6.84 -9.06 -4.04
CA LEU A 108 7.32 -9.95 -5.11
C LEU A 108 8.28 -9.25 -6.07
N GLY A 109 8.00 -7.98 -6.39
CA GLY A 109 8.79 -7.20 -7.33
C GLY A 109 10.28 -7.12 -6.98
N PRO A 110 10.66 -6.76 -5.76
CA PRO A 110 12.07 -6.74 -5.34
C PRO A 110 12.74 -8.12 -5.38
N VAL A 111 12.01 -9.18 -5.03
CA VAL A 111 12.54 -10.56 -5.10
C VAL A 111 12.84 -10.96 -6.54
N LEU A 112 11.95 -10.66 -7.46
CA LEU A 112 12.16 -10.91 -8.90
C LEU A 112 13.27 -10.03 -9.46
N ALA A 113 13.30 -8.74 -9.09
CA ALA A 113 14.34 -7.82 -9.52
C ALA A 113 15.73 -8.22 -9.04
N ALA A 114 15.85 -8.84 -7.85
CA ALA A 114 17.11 -9.33 -7.31
C ALA A 114 17.77 -10.42 -8.19
N GLN A 115 16.99 -11.12 -9.03
CA GLN A 115 17.53 -12.10 -10.00
C GLN A 115 18.42 -11.44 -11.07
N PHE A 116 18.23 -10.15 -11.33
CA PHE A 116 19.04 -9.36 -12.26
C PHE A 116 20.23 -8.65 -11.60
N GLY A 117 20.48 -8.94 -10.33
CA GLY A 117 21.47 -8.28 -9.50
C GLY A 117 20.85 -7.24 -8.55
N TYR A 118 21.50 -7.04 -7.40
CA TYR A 118 20.92 -6.16 -6.36
C TYR A 118 20.92 -4.69 -6.76
N LEU A 119 21.96 -4.19 -7.40
CA LEU A 119 22.14 -2.76 -7.66
C LEU A 119 21.13 -2.20 -8.68
N PRO A 120 20.92 -2.80 -9.86
CA PRO A 120 19.89 -2.34 -10.79
C PRO A 120 18.48 -2.33 -10.16
N GLY A 121 18.12 -3.42 -9.46
CA GLY A 121 16.85 -3.54 -8.76
C GLY A 121 16.69 -2.50 -7.66
N PHE A 122 17.70 -2.29 -6.83
CA PHE A 122 17.69 -1.29 -5.76
C PHE A 122 17.53 0.13 -6.31
N LEU A 123 18.33 0.52 -7.29
CA LEU A 123 18.24 1.85 -7.89
C LEU A 123 16.90 2.10 -8.54
N TRP A 124 16.38 1.12 -9.28
CA TRP A 124 15.06 1.22 -9.90
C TRP A 124 13.96 1.40 -8.86
N ILE A 125 13.97 0.62 -7.79
CA ILE A 125 12.95 0.73 -6.73
C ILE A 125 13.04 2.08 -6.02
N VAL A 126 14.24 2.50 -5.61
CA VAL A 126 14.39 3.75 -4.83
C VAL A 126 14.08 4.98 -5.67
N ILE A 127 14.61 5.06 -6.87
CA ILE A 127 14.40 6.20 -7.78
C ILE A 127 12.99 6.16 -8.36
N GLY A 128 12.54 4.99 -8.81
CA GLY A 128 11.23 4.80 -9.40
C GLY A 128 10.07 5.08 -8.43
N ALA A 129 10.23 4.70 -7.16
CA ALA A 129 9.22 5.01 -6.15
C ALA A 129 9.01 6.52 -5.98
N VAL A 130 10.08 7.33 -6.06
CA VAL A 130 9.98 8.79 -5.90
C VAL A 130 9.50 9.46 -7.18
N PHE A 131 10.14 9.20 -8.32
CA PHE A 131 9.91 9.98 -9.55
C PHE A 131 8.80 9.44 -10.43
N ALA A 132 8.39 8.19 -10.24
CA ALA A 132 7.28 7.59 -10.97
C ALA A 132 6.09 7.29 -10.06
N GLY A 133 6.23 6.34 -9.12
CA GLY A 133 5.12 5.87 -8.29
C GLY A 133 4.45 6.96 -7.46
N ALA A 134 5.20 7.58 -6.55
CA ALA A 134 4.65 8.59 -5.65
C ALA A 134 4.12 9.83 -6.38
N VAL A 135 4.75 10.24 -7.46
CA VAL A 135 4.29 11.38 -8.28
C VAL A 135 2.97 11.04 -8.96
N GLN A 136 2.89 9.87 -9.58
CA GLN A 136 1.66 9.41 -10.24
C GLN A 136 0.50 9.33 -9.25
N ASP A 137 0.70 8.64 -8.13
CA ASP A 137 -0.33 8.45 -7.11
C ASP A 137 -0.81 9.78 -6.54
N PHE A 138 0.11 10.68 -6.22
CA PHE A 138 -0.19 12.00 -5.68
C PHE A 138 -0.98 12.86 -6.67
N ILE A 139 -0.53 12.94 -7.93
CA ILE A 139 -1.18 13.77 -8.95
C ILE A 139 -2.57 13.23 -9.28
N ILE A 140 -2.72 11.91 -9.45
CA ILE A 140 -4.01 11.29 -9.75
C ILE A 140 -4.98 11.47 -8.59
N LEU A 141 -4.51 11.30 -7.34
CA LEU A 141 -5.33 11.50 -6.15
C LEU A 141 -5.87 12.95 -6.08
N VAL A 142 -5.00 13.94 -6.30
CA VAL A 142 -5.42 15.35 -6.30
C VAL A 142 -6.35 15.66 -7.46
N ALA A 143 -6.07 15.14 -8.65
CA ALA A 143 -6.95 15.30 -9.80
C ALA A 143 -8.34 14.69 -9.53
N SER A 144 -8.38 13.49 -8.95
CA SER A 144 -9.63 12.84 -8.55
C SER A 144 -10.41 13.65 -7.50
N MET A 145 -9.74 14.14 -6.45
CA MET A 145 -10.37 14.99 -5.44
C MET A 145 -10.93 16.28 -6.03
N ARG A 146 -10.24 16.88 -6.99
CA ARG A 146 -10.72 18.09 -7.68
C ARG A 146 -11.91 17.84 -8.61
N ARG A 147 -12.08 16.61 -9.07
CA ARG A 147 -13.16 16.15 -9.96
C ARG A 147 -14.18 15.26 -9.27
N ASN A 148 -14.46 15.50 -7.99
CA ASN A 148 -15.51 14.82 -7.22
C ASN A 148 -15.31 13.30 -7.07
N GLY A 149 -14.05 12.85 -6.92
CA GLY A 149 -13.73 11.44 -6.75
C GLY A 149 -13.80 10.62 -8.05
N ARG A 150 -13.70 11.25 -9.23
CA ARG A 150 -13.75 10.55 -10.51
C ARG A 150 -12.49 9.72 -10.74
N SER A 151 -12.68 8.60 -11.45
CA SER A 151 -11.58 7.72 -11.87
C SER A 151 -10.75 8.35 -13.00
N LEU A 152 -9.50 7.87 -13.17
CA LEU A 152 -8.62 8.35 -14.22
C LEU A 152 -9.24 8.32 -15.63
N PRO A 153 -9.93 7.23 -16.08
CA PRO A 153 -10.60 7.22 -17.37
C PRO A 153 -11.69 8.28 -17.50
N GLN A 154 -12.44 8.54 -16.43
CA GLN A 154 -13.48 9.57 -16.43
C GLN A 154 -12.87 10.97 -16.54
N ILE A 155 -11.79 11.23 -15.80
CA ILE A 155 -11.06 12.50 -15.89
C ILE A 155 -10.52 12.72 -17.30
N ALA A 156 -9.90 11.69 -17.89
CA ALA A 156 -9.38 11.77 -19.26
C ALA A 156 -10.48 12.00 -20.30
N ARG A 157 -11.66 11.39 -20.09
CA ARG A 157 -12.82 11.61 -20.96
C ARG A 157 -13.30 13.06 -20.93
N ASP A 158 -13.33 13.65 -19.72
CA ASP A 158 -13.81 15.01 -19.52
C ASP A 158 -12.84 16.08 -20.02
N GLU A 159 -11.51 15.84 -19.84
CA GLU A 159 -10.48 16.83 -20.15
C GLU A 159 -9.93 16.71 -21.58
N ILE A 160 -9.83 15.51 -22.13
CA ILE A 160 -9.18 15.24 -23.41
C ILE A 160 -10.20 14.82 -24.48
N GLY A 161 -11.17 13.98 -24.08
CA GLY A 161 -12.24 13.53 -24.98
C GLY A 161 -12.59 12.05 -24.84
N VAL A 162 -13.70 11.67 -25.48
CA VAL A 162 -14.32 10.34 -25.34
C VAL A 162 -13.40 9.22 -25.82
N ILE A 163 -12.68 9.40 -26.93
CA ILE A 163 -11.78 8.39 -27.49
C ILE A 163 -10.66 8.08 -26.51
N THR A 164 -10.00 9.11 -25.98
CA THR A 164 -8.91 8.96 -24.99
C THR A 164 -9.40 8.33 -23.70
N GLY A 165 -10.54 8.78 -23.17
CA GLY A 165 -11.12 8.19 -21.96
C GLY A 165 -11.45 6.72 -22.14
N THR A 166 -11.98 6.31 -23.29
CA THR A 166 -12.28 4.91 -23.58
C THR A 166 -11.00 4.08 -23.73
N ALA A 167 -9.99 4.59 -24.43
CA ALA A 167 -8.69 3.93 -24.57
C ALA A 167 -8.02 3.70 -23.21
N ILE A 168 -8.03 4.72 -22.34
CA ILE A 168 -7.50 4.59 -20.96
C ILE A 168 -8.32 3.58 -20.13
N ALA A 169 -9.66 3.56 -20.28
CA ALA A 169 -10.49 2.59 -19.56
C ALA A 169 -10.14 1.15 -19.95
N VAL A 170 -9.97 0.89 -21.24
CA VAL A 170 -9.56 -0.44 -21.75
C VAL A 170 -8.16 -0.80 -21.27
N ALA A 171 -7.21 0.14 -21.32
CA ALA A 171 -5.85 -0.07 -20.86
C ALA A 171 -5.81 -0.38 -19.34
N VAL A 172 -6.53 0.39 -18.54
CA VAL A 172 -6.63 0.16 -17.08
C VAL A 172 -7.25 -1.21 -16.78
N LEU A 173 -8.34 -1.56 -17.48
CA LEU A 173 -8.97 -2.89 -17.31
C LEU A 173 -7.97 -4.02 -17.65
N PHE A 174 -7.24 -3.89 -18.75
CA PHE A 174 -6.22 -4.87 -19.13
C PHE A 174 -5.12 -4.99 -18.07
N ILE A 175 -4.58 -3.86 -17.59
CA ILE A 175 -3.55 -3.82 -16.55
C ILE A 175 -4.06 -4.50 -15.26
N VAL A 176 -5.28 -4.19 -14.84
CA VAL A 176 -5.87 -4.77 -13.62
C VAL A 176 -6.04 -6.29 -13.78
N VAL A 177 -6.51 -6.78 -14.92
CA VAL A 177 -6.67 -8.23 -15.16
C VAL A 177 -5.30 -8.93 -15.13
N VAL A 178 -4.28 -8.39 -15.78
CA VAL A 178 -2.92 -8.96 -15.79
C VAL A 178 -2.32 -8.92 -14.38
N ALA A 179 -2.48 -7.83 -13.65
CA ALA A 179 -2.00 -7.70 -12.27
C ALA A 179 -2.69 -8.71 -11.34
N LEU A 180 -4.01 -8.85 -11.43
CA LEU A 180 -4.75 -9.84 -10.64
C LEU A 180 -4.31 -11.27 -10.95
N ALA A 181 -4.08 -11.60 -12.23
CA ALA A 181 -3.59 -12.92 -12.61
C ALA A 181 -2.21 -13.21 -12.02
N GLY A 182 -1.26 -12.26 -12.14
CA GLY A 182 0.10 -12.41 -11.63
C GLY A 182 0.16 -12.49 -10.10
N LEU A 183 -0.52 -11.57 -9.41
CA LEU A 183 -0.57 -11.55 -7.95
C LEU A 183 -1.37 -12.74 -7.40
N GLY A 184 -2.47 -13.12 -8.05
CA GLY A 184 -3.26 -14.30 -7.70
C GLY A 184 -2.44 -15.58 -7.77
N LEU A 185 -1.65 -15.75 -8.84
CA LEU A 185 -0.74 -16.89 -8.98
C LEU A 185 0.31 -16.95 -7.85
N ALA A 186 0.85 -15.81 -7.47
CA ALA A 186 1.81 -15.73 -6.36
C ALA A 186 1.16 -16.14 -5.03
N VAL A 187 -0.05 -15.67 -4.75
CA VAL A 187 -0.81 -16.03 -3.53
C VAL A 187 -1.14 -17.54 -3.56
N VAL A 188 -1.60 -18.07 -4.68
CA VAL A 188 -1.86 -19.52 -4.85
C VAL A 188 -0.60 -20.34 -4.56
N ASN A 189 0.55 -19.93 -5.08
CA ASN A 189 1.81 -20.62 -4.83
C ASN A 189 2.23 -20.55 -3.36
N ALA A 190 2.00 -19.45 -2.67
CA ALA A 190 2.31 -19.28 -1.26
C ALA A 190 1.41 -20.12 -0.34
N LEU A 191 0.15 -20.34 -0.75
CA LEU A 191 -0.85 -21.08 0.02
C LEU A 191 -0.91 -22.56 -0.34
N TYR A 192 -0.37 -22.95 -1.49
CA TYR A 192 -0.42 -24.34 -1.97
C TYR A 192 0.17 -25.30 -0.95
N ARG A 193 -0.67 -26.23 -0.46
CA ARG A 193 -0.35 -27.19 0.60
C ARG A 193 0.25 -26.58 1.87
N ASN A 194 -0.10 -25.33 2.18
CA ASN A 194 0.35 -24.60 3.35
C ASN A 194 -0.82 -24.37 4.31
N ALA A 195 -1.08 -25.34 5.18
CA ALA A 195 -2.19 -25.27 6.14
C ALA A 195 -2.06 -24.07 7.09
N TRP A 196 -0.85 -23.76 7.55
CA TRP A 196 -0.61 -22.59 8.41
C TRP A 196 -0.98 -21.28 7.73
N GLY A 197 -0.45 -21.03 6.55
CA GLY A 197 -0.74 -19.80 5.79
C GLY A 197 -2.22 -19.69 5.44
N THR A 198 -2.82 -20.79 4.97
CA THR A 198 -4.24 -20.81 4.58
C THR A 198 -5.16 -20.55 5.77
N PHE A 199 -4.93 -21.20 6.92
CA PHE A 199 -5.67 -20.93 8.15
C PHE A 199 -5.53 -19.47 8.58
N THR A 200 -4.30 -18.95 8.63
CA THR A 200 -4.05 -17.58 9.07
C THR A 200 -4.78 -16.57 8.19
N ILE A 201 -4.71 -16.72 6.85
CA ILE A 201 -5.42 -15.84 5.93
C ILE A 201 -6.94 -15.99 6.05
N ALA A 202 -7.46 -17.21 6.17
CA ALA A 202 -8.89 -17.44 6.37
C ALA A 202 -9.40 -16.72 7.64
N MET A 203 -8.61 -16.72 8.72
CA MET A 203 -8.97 -16.04 9.98
C MET A 203 -8.96 -14.52 9.88
N THR A 204 -8.27 -13.92 8.90
CA THR A 204 -8.34 -12.45 8.71
C THR A 204 -9.73 -11.99 8.31
N ILE A 205 -10.54 -12.83 7.66
CA ILE A 205 -11.90 -12.51 7.23
C ILE A 205 -12.83 -12.28 8.44
N PRO A 206 -13.03 -13.26 9.37
CA PRO A 206 -13.87 -13.02 10.54
C PRO A 206 -13.31 -11.94 11.45
N ILE A 207 -11.98 -11.77 11.56
CA ILE A 207 -11.38 -10.67 12.32
C ILE A 207 -11.78 -9.33 11.71
N ALA A 208 -11.70 -9.16 10.39
CA ALA A 208 -12.11 -7.94 9.70
C ALA A 208 -13.61 -7.63 9.90
N PHE A 209 -14.48 -8.64 9.83
CA PHE A 209 -15.90 -8.48 10.13
C PHE A 209 -16.15 -8.02 11.57
N LEU A 210 -15.46 -8.63 12.53
CA LEU A 210 -15.55 -8.23 13.94
C LEU A 210 -15.10 -6.76 14.14
N MET A 211 -14.01 -6.35 13.52
CA MET A 211 -13.51 -4.98 13.58
C MET A 211 -14.50 -3.99 12.96
N GLY A 212 -15.02 -4.30 11.77
CA GLY A 212 -16.00 -3.46 11.07
C GLY A 212 -17.29 -3.31 11.88
N PHE A 213 -17.82 -4.41 12.40
CA PHE A 213 -19.01 -4.43 13.22
C PHE A 213 -18.81 -3.68 14.55
N TYR A 214 -17.66 -3.84 15.20
CA TYR A 214 -17.32 -3.14 16.42
C TYR A 214 -17.30 -1.63 16.21
N LEU A 215 -16.63 -1.16 15.13
CA LEU A 215 -16.56 0.27 14.81
C LEU A 215 -17.90 0.90 14.48
N GLN A 216 -18.82 0.12 13.85
CA GLN A 216 -20.13 0.66 13.50
C GLN A 216 -21.14 0.61 14.65
N THR A 217 -21.16 -0.49 15.41
CA THR A 217 -22.25 -0.76 16.35
C THR A 217 -21.92 -0.43 17.79
N PHE A 218 -20.71 -0.79 18.25
CA PHE A 218 -20.39 -0.67 19.68
C PHE A 218 -19.69 0.64 20.02
N ARG A 219 -18.67 1.04 19.27
CA ARG A 219 -17.89 2.23 19.58
C ARG A 219 -17.42 2.98 18.32
N PRO A 220 -18.29 3.78 17.70
CA PRO A 220 -17.94 4.59 16.54
C PRO A 220 -16.75 5.51 16.83
N GLY A 221 -15.73 5.48 15.95
CA GLY A 221 -14.56 6.37 16.04
C GLY A 221 -13.42 5.92 16.98
N LYS A 222 -13.59 4.83 17.75
CA LYS A 222 -12.54 4.28 18.64
C LYS A 222 -11.54 3.39 17.90
N VAL A 223 -10.87 3.95 16.89
CA VAL A 223 -9.94 3.22 16.02
C VAL A 223 -8.81 2.54 16.79
N GLY A 224 -8.24 3.19 17.83
CA GLY A 224 -7.14 2.62 18.61
C GLY A 224 -7.51 1.34 19.38
N GLU A 225 -8.72 1.27 19.95
CA GLU A 225 -9.19 0.06 20.65
C GLU A 225 -9.34 -1.11 19.67
N VAL A 226 -9.91 -0.83 18.49
CA VAL A 226 -10.09 -1.84 17.42
C VAL A 226 -8.77 -2.31 16.86
N THR A 227 -7.79 -1.42 16.75
CA THR A 227 -6.43 -1.79 16.32
C THR A 227 -5.80 -2.81 17.25
N ILE A 228 -5.82 -2.54 18.57
CA ILE A 228 -5.27 -3.45 19.57
C ILE A 228 -5.98 -4.80 19.50
N LEU A 229 -7.30 -4.79 19.40
CA LEU A 229 -8.11 -6.01 19.28
C LEU A 229 -7.75 -6.79 18.00
N GLY A 230 -7.73 -6.12 16.86
CA GLY A 230 -7.46 -6.73 15.55
C GLY A 230 -6.05 -7.31 15.47
N VAL A 231 -5.03 -6.54 15.88
CA VAL A 231 -3.63 -7.02 15.92
C VAL A 231 -3.48 -8.18 16.89
N GLY A 232 -4.10 -8.11 18.09
CA GLY A 232 -4.08 -9.20 19.06
C GLY A 232 -4.69 -10.48 18.48
N LEU A 233 -5.86 -10.39 17.84
CA LEU A 233 -6.51 -11.53 17.18
C LEU A 233 -5.70 -12.06 16.01
N LEU A 234 -5.06 -11.19 15.23
CA LEU A 234 -4.18 -11.60 14.13
C LEU A 234 -2.97 -12.38 14.65
N LEU A 235 -2.31 -11.91 15.70
CA LEU A 235 -1.18 -12.62 16.32
C LEU A 235 -1.62 -13.96 16.88
N LEU A 236 -2.80 -14.02 17.50
CA LEU A 236 -3.39 -15.28 17.96
C LEU A 236 -3.70 -16.23 16.77
N ALA A 237 -4.21 -15.72 15.67
CA ALA A 237 -4.45 -16.52 14.47
C ALA A 237 -3.16 -17.08 13.88
N VAL A 238 -2.07 -16.29 13.86
CA VAL A 238 -0.74 -16.75 13.41
C VAL A 238 -0.21 -17.86 14.33
N ALA A 239 -0.31 -17.68 15.64
CA ALA A 239 0.12 -18.69 16.62
C ALA A 239 -0.73 -19.97 16.53
N ALA A 240 -2.06 -19.82 16.47
CA ALA A 240 -3.00 -20.93 16.32
C ALA A 240 -2.80 -21.68 14.99
N GLY A 241 -2.49 -20.97 13.90
CA GLY A 241 -2.22 -21.58 12.61
C GLY A 241 -1.05 -22.58 12.66
N ARG A 242 -0.02 -22.30 13.47
CA ARG A 242 1.05 -23.26 13.69
C ARG A 242 0.56 -24.54 14.37
N VAL A 243 -0.31 -24.42 15.38
CA VAL A 243 -0.89 -25.56 16.08
C VAL A 243 -1.81 -26.35 15.16
N VAL A 244 -2.65 -25.66 14.38
CA VAL A 244 -3.54 -26.29 13.39
C VAL A 244 -2.75 -27.06 12.32
N ALA A 245 -1.66 -26.49 11.82
CA ALA A 245 -0.80 -27.15 10.83
C ALA A 245 -0.12 -28.43 11.35
N GLN A 246 -0.01 -28.61 12.67
CA GLN A 246 0.56 -29.80 13.32
C GLN A 246 -0.53 -30.75 13.87
N SER A 247 -1.79 -30.41 13.71
CA SER A 247 -2.92 -31.19 14.22
C SER A 247 -3.60 -31.99 13.11
N ALA A 248 -4.54 -32.88 13.50
CA ALA A 248 -5.41 -33.61 12.57
C ALA A 248 -6.31 -32.69 11.69
N PHE A 249 -6.42 -31.41 12.06
CA PHE A 249 -7.19 -30.43 11.27
C PHE A 249 -6.38 -29.82 10.12
N ALA A 250 -5.09 -30.13 9.96
CA ALA A 250 -4.25 -29.60 8.89
C ALA A 250 -4.82 -29.89 7.50
N ASP A 251 -5.41 -31.08 7.30
CA ASP A 251 -5.96 -31.49 6.02
C ASP A 251 -7.14 -30.62 5.55
N TRP A 252 -7.86 -29.99 6.47
CA TRP A 252 -8.95 -29.07 6.11
C TRP A 252 -8.44 -27.77 5.47
N PHE A 253 -7.18 -27.44 5.64
CA PHE A 253 -6.53 -26.25 5.11
C PHE A 253 -5.47 -26.55 4.04
N HIS A 254 -5.34 -27.83 3.65
CA HIS A 254 -4.53 -28.25 2.53
C HIS A 254 -5.37 -28.21 1.23
N PHE A 255 -5.21 -27.14 0.46
CA PHE A 255 -5.92 -27.01 -0.79
C PHE A 255 -5.02 -27.21 -2.00
N GLU A 256 -5.59 -27.81 -3.04
CA GLU A 256 -4.98 -27.88 -4.37
C GLU A 256 -5.05 -26.53 -5.07
N ARG A 257 -4.13 -26.30 -6.03
CA ARG A 257 -4.01 -25.02 -6.73
C ARG A 257 -5.32 -24.52 -7.34
N LEU A 258 -6.05 -25.38 -8.01
CA LEU A 258 -7.32 -25.04 -8.65
C LEU A 258 -8.39 -24.62 -7.63
N THR A 259 -8.44 -25.31 -6.50
CA THR A 259 -9.36 -24.97 -5.40
C THR A 259 -9.01 -23.59 -4.83
N LEU A 260 -7.72 -23.29 -4.62
CA LEU A 260 -7.28 -21.97 -4.16
C LEU A 260 -7.64 -20.86 -5.15
N VAL A 261 -7.51 -21.09 -6.46
CA VAL A 261 -7.93 -20.13 -7.49
C VAL A 261 -9.43 -19.81 -7.36
N TRP A 262 -10.27 -20.82 -7.21
CA TRP A 262 -11.73 -20.61 -7.06
C TRP A 262 -12.09 -19.95 -5.73
N LEU A 263 -11.41 -20.30 -4.63
CA LEU A 263 -11.62 -19.66 -3.34
C LEU A 263 -11.21 -18.17 -3.37
N LEU A 264 -10.09 -17.85 -4.01
CA LEU A 264 -9.64 -16.46 -4.16
C LEU A 264 -10.57 -15.66 -5.07
N ALA A 265 -11.02 -16.25 -6.19
CA ALA A 265 -11.98 -15.61 -7.10
C ALA A 265 -13.32 -15.37 -6.40
N GLY A 266 -13.85 -16.37 -5.69
CA GLY A 266 -15.08 -16.26 -4.90
C GLY A 266 -14.95 -15.21 -3.79
N TYR A 267 -13.83 -15.18 -3.07
CA TYR A 267 -13.55 -14.17 -2.07
C TYR A 267 -13.51 -12.76 -2.69
N GLY A 268 -12.79 -12.58 -3.81
CA GLY A 268 -12.72 -11.30 -4.51
C GLY A 268 -14.09 -10.83 -5.00
N PHE A 269 -14.91 -11.74 -5.52
CA PHE A 269 -16.30 -11.43 -5.89
C PHE A 269 -17.13 -10.98 -4.69
N LEU A 270 -17.11 -11.74 -3.59
CA LEU A 270 -17.85 -11.38 -2.38
C LEU A 270 -17.37 -10.03 -1.82
N ALA A 271 -16.06 -9.80 -1.76
CA ALA A 271 -15.49 -8.56 -1.27
C ALA A 271 -15.87 -7.35 -2.15
N SER A 272 -16.07 -7.55 -3.46
CA SER A 272 -16.49 -6.46 -4.37
C SER A 272 -17.98 -6.14 -4.29
N VAL A 273 -18.83 -7.08 -3.87
CA VAL A 273 -20.29 -6.88 -3.75
C VAL A 273 -20.67 -6.35 -2.37
N LEU A 274 -19.93 -6.74 -1.34
CA LEU A 274 -20.21 -6.29 0.03
C LEU A 274 -19.89 -4.80 0.21
N PRO A 275 -20.59 -4.09 1.12
CA PRO A 275 -20.25 -2.72 1.47
C PRO A 275 -18.78 -2.61 1.90
N VAL A 276 -18.08 -1.60 1.38
CA VAL A 276 -16.63 -1.40 1.59
C VAL A 276 -16.25 -1.33 3.07
N TRP A 277 -17.10 -0.71 3.89
CA TRP A 277 -16.90 -0.59 5.33
C TRP A 277 -16.96 -1.92 6.10
N MET A 278 -17.63 -2.91 5.55
CA MET A 278 -17.90 -4.17 6.26
C MET A 278 -16.71 -5.14 6.22
N LEU A 279 -16.02 -5.20 5.10
CA LEU A 279 -14.92 -6.14 4.90
C LEU A 279 -13.62 -5.48 4.42
N LEU A 280 -13.67 -4.68 3.34
CA LEU A 280 -12.46 -4.16 2.71
C LEU A 280 -11.70 -3.18 3.61
N VAL A 281 -12.36 -2.14 4.13
CA VAL A 281 -11.70 -1.13 4.95
C VAL A 281 -11.08 -1.71 6.23
N PRO A 282 -11.79 -2.53 7.04
CA PRO A 282 -11.20 -3.13 8.23
C PRO A 282 -10.07 -4.11 7.92
N ARG A 283 -10.18 -4.87 6.81
CA ARG A 283 -9.16 -5.81 6.39
C ARG A 283 -7.90 -5.10 5.89
N ASP A 284 -8.06 -4.09 5.06
CA ASP A 284 -6.94 -3.30 4.56
C ASP A 284 -6.21 -2.60 5.70
N TYR A 285 -6.98 -2.04 6.64
CA TYR A 285 -6.41 -1.44 7.85
C TYR A 285 -5.66 -2.46 8.73
N LEU A 286 -6.16 -3.70 8.84
CA LEU A 286 -5.49 -4.78 9.57
C LEU A 286 -4.18 -5.22 8.90
N SER A 287 -4.09 -5.11 7.57
CA SER A 287 -2.92 -5.52 6.79
C SER A 287 -1.81 -4.46 6.77
N THR A 288 -2.10 -3.24 7.20
CA THR A 288 -1.18 -2.10 7.25
C THR A 288 -0.36 -2.06 8.52
#